data_4ebbb401c017e4720cf0288889259d02
#
_entry.id   4ebbb401c017e4720cf0288889259d02
#
_cell.length_a   1.000
_cell.length_b   1.000
_cell.length_c   1.000
_cell.angle_alpha   90.00
_cell.angle_beta   90.00
_cell.angle_gamma   90.00
#
_symmetry.space_group_name_H-M   'P 1'
#
loop_
_entity.id
_entity.type
_entity.pdbx_description
1 polymer ?
#
loop_
_entity_poly.entity_id
_entity_poly.type
_entity_poly.pdbx_seq_one_letter_code
_entity_poly.pdbx_strand_id
1 'polypeptide(L)'
;MACGPLWFAKLLAVPMRHVLSATVQNVPGVLAHVSGMLASRGYNIDSLAVGETEDPGFSRMTFVLRGDDRVLEQVRRQLQKIVTVVSVMDISSRNYVERDLMLIKVSAPAGPARSNVKELAEIFRGRVVDVAADSVIVEISGTESKIEGFIDLVRPLGIQELVRTGRIAMVRGSGSNEVENDAPAAAAG
;
A
#
# COMPACT_ATOMS: atom_id res chain seq x y z
N MET A 1 30.64 -37.93 8.93
CA MET A 1 29.42 -37.81 8.12
C MET A 1 28.34 -37.18 8.99
N ALA A 2 28.15 -35.87 8.88
CA ALA A 2 27.13 -35.14 9.64
C ALA A 2 26.15 -34.52 8.64
N CYS A 3 24.97 -35.14 8.57
CA CYS A 3 23.84 -34.68 7.76
C CYS A 3 23.17 -33.55 8.54
N GLY A 4 23.41 -32.30 8.17
CA GLY A 4 22.71 -31.15 8.73
C GLY A 4 21.24 -31.17 8.28
N PRO A 5 20.28 -30.80 9.15
CA PRO A 5 18.89 -30.94 8.85
C PRO A 5 18.42 -29.93 7.81
N LEU A 6 17.85 -30.44 6.72
CA LEU A 6 17.26 -29.74 5.57
C LEU A 6 16.09 -28.77 5.91
N TRP A 7 15.68 -28.65 7.16
CA TRP A 7 14.59 -27.78 7.59
C TRP A 7 15.03 -26.32 7.82
N PHE A 8 16.34 -26.04 7.88
CA PHE A 8 16.87 -24.68 8.05
C PHE A 8 16.77 -23.81 6.77
N ALA A 9 16.59 -24.41 5.60
CA ALA A 9 16.48 -23.70 4.32
C ALA A 9 15.08 -23.12 4.03
N LYS A 10 14.08 -23.40 4.89
CA LYS A 10 12.71 -22.89 4.75
C LYS A 10 12.43 -21.66 5.63
N LEU A 11 13.43 -21.20 6.36
CA LEU A 11 13.34 -20.00 7.18
C LEU A 11 13.88 -18.84 6.34
N LEU A 12 13.02 -17.81 6.11
CA LEU A 12 13.36 -16.48 5.60
C LEU A 12 13.25 -16.22 4.08
N ALA A 13 12.26 -16.75 3.41
CA ALA A 13 11.69 -15.96 2.33
C ALA A 13 10.61 -15.06 2.94
N VAL A 14 11.01 -13.91 3.48
CA VAL A 14 10.04 -12.85 3.76
C VAL A 14 9.39 -12.54 2.41
N PRO A 15 8.06 -12.77 2.23
CA PRO A 15 7.44 -12.52 0.94
C PRO A 15 7.69 -11.06 0.57
N MET A 16 8.33 -10.83 -0.59
CA MET A 16 8.61 -9.49 -1.06
C MET A 16 7.28 -8.75 -1.22
N ARG A 17 7.27 -7.50 -0.84
CA ARG A 17 6.12 -6.62 -1.03
C ARG A 17 6.26 -5.93 -2.36
N HIS A 18 5.22 -6.03 -3.16
CA HIS A 18 5.17 -5.42 -4.48
C HIS A 18 4.13 -4.30 -4.49
N VAL A 19 4.46 -3.20 -5.15
CA VAL A 19 3.57 -2.06 -5.34
C VAL A 19 3.19 -1.99 -6.81
N LEU A 20 1.93 -2.28 -7.10
CA LEU A 20 1.35 -2.18 -8.43
C LEU A 20 0.52 -0.91 -8.54
N SER A 21 0.66 -0.20 -9.64
CA SER A 21 -0.21 0.90 -10.04
C SER A 21 -1.00 0.49 -11.28
N ALA A 22 -2.32 0.57 -11.21
CA ALA A 22 -3.20 0.32 -12.34
C ALA A 22 -4.05 1.54 -12.66
N THR A 23 -4.18 1.87 -13.94
CA THR A 23 -5.16 2.83 -14.45
C THR A 23 -6.36 2.05 -14.97
N VAL A 24 -7.54 2.39 -14.51
CA VAL A 24 -8.79 1.70 -14.86
C VAL A 24 -9.85 2.71 -15.29
N GLN A 25 -10.83 2.28 -16.07
CA GLN A 25 -12.01 3.10 -16.37
C GLN A 25 -12.78 3.39 -15.08
N ASN A 26 -13.26 4.63 -14.93
CA ASN A 26 -14.04 5.04 -13.77
C ASN A 26 -15.52 4.69 -13.97
N VAL A 27 -15.85 3.40 -13.94
CA VAL A 27 -17.21 2.89 -14.10
C VAL A 27 -17.62 1.98 -12.94
N PRO A 28 -18.93 1.88 -12.63
CA PRO A 28 -19.40 1.02 -11.55
C PRO A 28 -18.93 -0.43 -11.70
N GLY A 29 -18.56 -1.05 -10.58
CA GLY A 29 -18.19 -2.47 -10.54
C GLY A 29 -16.73 -2.79 -10.82
N VAL A 30 -15.90 -1.86 -11.30
CA VAL A 30 -14.48 -2.12 -11.62
C VAL A 30 -13.72 -2.59 -10.39
N LEU A 31 -13.86 -1.92 -9.25
CA LEU A 31 -13.20 -2.33 -8.01
C LEU A 31 -13.62 -3.73 -7.57
N ALA A 32 -14.92 -4.05 -7.67
CA ALA A 32 -15.43 -5.38 -7.33
C ALA A 32 -14.87 -6.46 -8.27
N HIS A 33 -14.77 -6.16 -9.56
CA HIS A 33 -14.19 -7.08 -10.54
C HIS A 33 -12.70 -7.35 -10.28
N VAL A 34 -11.92 -6.30 -10.05
CA VAL A 34 -10.48 -6.41 -9.74
C VAL A 34 -10.26 -7.16 -8.44
N SER A 35 -10.96 -6.77 -7.35
CA SER A 35 -10.82 -7.42 -6.05
C SER A 35 -11.30 -8.87 -6.08
N GLY A 36 -12.40 -9.17 -6.77
CA GLY A 36 -12.91 -10.51 -6.97
C GLY A 36 -11.93 -11.41 -7.74
N MET A 37 -11.28 -10.88 -8.77
CA MET A 37 -10.25 -11.60 -9.53
C MET A 37 -9.05 -11.94 -8.64
N LEU A 38 -8.56 -11.00 -7.82
CA LEU A 38 -7.47 -11.23 -6.89
C LEU A 38 -7.85 -12.26 -5.81
N ALA A 39 -9.02 -12.10 -5.20
CA ALA A 39 -9.54 -12.99 -4.18
C ALA A 39 -9.73 -14.44 -4.67
N SER A 40 -10.28 -14.61 -5.89
CA SER A 40 -10.51 -15.95 -6.49
C SER A 40 -9.23 -16.75 -6.73
N ARG A 41 -8.07 -16.09 -6.70
CA ARG A 41 -6.75 -16.70 -6.86
C ARG A 41 -5.95 -16.76 -5.56
N GLY A 42 -6.56 -16.37 -4.44
CA GLY A 42 -5.92 -16.40 -3.12
C GLY A 42 -4.86 -15.30 -2.91
N TYR A 43 -4.85 -14.23 -3.72
CA TYR A 43 -3.94 -13.11 -3.49
C TYR A 43 -4.49 -12.22 -2.38
N ASN A 44 -3.66 -11.99 -1.36
CA ASN A 44 -3.99 -11.05 -0.30
C ASN A 44 -3.55 -9.63 -0.67
N ILE A 45 -4.43 -8.67 -0.48
CA ILE A 45 -4.16 -7.25 -0.67
C ILE A 45 -3.83 -6.66 0.70
N ASP A 46 -2.58 -6.25 0.91
CA ASP A 46 -2.14 -5.60 2.15
C ASP A 46 -2.63 -4.15 2.23
N SER A 47 -2.67 -3.48 1.08
CA SER A 47 -3.13 -2.09 0.97
C SER A 47 -3.74 -1.86 -0.40
N LEU A 48 -4.83 -1.11 -0.44
CA LEU A 48 -5.51 -0.69 -1.66
C LEU A 48 -5.95 0.77 -1.50
N ALA A 49 -5.51 1.60 -2.42
CA ALA A 49 -5.99 2.97 -2.56
C ALA A 49 -6.54 3.17 -3.96
N VAL A 50 -7.68 3.85 -4.07
CA VAL A 50 -8.35 4.15 -5.35
C VAL A 50 -8.73 5.63 -5.34
N GLY A 51 -8.46 6.31 -6.43
CA GLY A 51 -8.85 7.70 -6.63
C GLY A 51 -9.00 8.03 -8.10
N GLU A 52 -9.82 9.04 -8.40
CA GLU A 52 -9.93 9.59 -9.76
C GLU A 52 -8.58 10.18 -10.19
N THR A 53 -8.33 10.15 -11.49
CA THR A 53 -7.19 10.84 -12.10
C THR A 53 -7.59 12.27 -12.51
N GLU A 54 -6.69 12.97 -13.19
CA GLU A 54 -6.99 14.28 -13.82
C GLU A 54 -8.07 14.17 -14.92
N ASP A 55 -8.27 12.97 -15.47
CA ASP A 55 -9.37 12.65 -16.36
C ASP A 55 -10.45 11.88 -15.57
N PRO A 56 -11.66 12.46 -15.40
CA PRO A 56 -12.76 11.81 -14.66
C PRO A 56 -13.21 10.45 -15.24
N GLY A 57 -12.86 10.15 -16.48
CA GLY A 57 -13.12 8.85 -17.11
C GLY A 57 -12.25 7.72 -16.56
N PHE A 58 -11.20 8.04 -15.80
CA PHE A 58 -10.25 7.07 -15.28
C PHE A 58 -10.01 7.20 -13.78
N SER A 59 -9.75 6.06 -13.14
CA SER A 59 -9.30 5.99 -11.75
C SER A 59 -7.93 5.30 -11.69
N ARG A 60 -7.12 5.72 -10.73
CA ARG A 60 -5.86 5.06 -10.39
C ARG A 60 -6.03 4.19 -9.14
N MET A 61 -5.63 2.95 -9.25
CA MET A 61 -5.58 2.01 -8.15
C MET A 61 -4.12 1.72 -7.80
N THR A 62 -3.77 1.81 -6.53
CA THR A 62 -2.46 1.38 -6.02
C THR A 62 -2.68 0.18 -5.11
N PHE A 63 -2.06 -0.94 -5.43
CA PHE A 63 -2.12 -2.18 -4.65
C PHE A 63 -0.78 -2.48 -4.02
N VAL A 64 -0.81 -2.97 -2.79
CA VAL A 64 0.34 -3.61 -2.18
C VAL A 64 0.01 -5.07 -1.97
N LEU A 65 0.81 -5.92 -2.57
CA LEU A 65 0.66 -7.38 -2.54
C LEU A 65 1.91 -8.02 -1.95
N ARG A 66 1.75 -9.20 -1.33
CA ARG A 66 2.87 -10.04 -0.91
C ARG A 66 2.98 -11.24 -1.83
N GLY A 67 4.19 -11.49 -2.31
CA GLY A 67 4.45 -12.65 -3.14
C GLY A 67 5.89 -12.66 -3.65
N ASP A 68 6.19 -13.68 -4.43
CA ASP A 68 7.40 -13.74 -5.24
C ASP A 68 7.15 -13.08 -6.61
N ASP A 69 8.20 -12.93 -7.41
CA ASP A 69 8.11 -12.33 -8.75
C ASP A 69 7.16 -13.08 -9.68
N ARG A 70 6.97 -14.39 -9.48
CA ARG A 70 6.03 -15.20 -10.27
C ARG A 70 4.59 -14.84 -9.96
N VAL A 71 4.29 -14.66 -8.67
CA VAL A 71 2.97 -14.20 -8.20
C VAL A 71 2.67 -12.83 -8.77
N LEU A 72 3.64 -11.91 -8.71
CA LEU A 72 3.50 -10.56 -9.24
C LEU A 72 3.18 -10.57 -10.74
N GLU A 73 3.96 -11.33 -11.52
CA GLU A 73 3.75 -11.43 -12.97
C GLU A 73 2.39 -12.05 -13.30
N GLN A 74 1.95 -13.06 -12.55
CA GLN A 74 0.62 -13.62 -12.71
C GLN A 74 -0.48 -12.60 -12.42
N VAL A 75 -0.36 -11.84 -11.35
CA VAL A 75 -1.31 -10.78 -10.99
C VAL A 75 -1.38 -9.74 -12.10
N ARG A 76 -0.23 -9.24 -12.58
CA ARG A 76 -0.14 -8.27 -13.67
C ARG A 76 -0.88 -8.77 -14.91
N ARG A 77 -0.57 -9.98 -15.37
CA ARG A 77 -1.22 -10.59 -16.55
C ARG A 77 -2.73 -10.79 -16.39
N GLN A 78 -3.18 -11.10 -15.18
CA GLN A 78 -4.62 -11.29 -14.94
C GLN A 78 -5.36 -9.96 -14.89
N LEU A 79 -4.76 -8.92 -14.30
CA LEU A 79 -5.31 -7.56 -14.31
C LEU A 79 -5.45 -7.04 -15.74
N GLN A 80 -4.45 -7.24 -16.59
CA GLN A 80 -4.46 -6.81 -17.99
C GLN A 80 -5.55 -7.48 -18.85
N LYS A 81 -6.12 -8.61 -18.41
CA LYS A 81 -7.25 -9.26 -19.10
C LYS A 81 -8.60 -8.62 -18.82
N ILE A 82 -8.68 -7.78 -17.80
CA ILE A 82 -9.92 -7.09 -17.42
C ILE A 82 -10.10 -5.91 -18.38
N VAL A 83 -11.17 -5.91 -19.14
CA VAL A 83 -11.45 -4.91 -20.21
C VAL A 83 -11.41 -3.47 -19.70
N THR A 84 -11.83 -3.25 -18.45
CA THR A 84 -11.84 -1.92 -17.83
C THR A 84 -10.48 -1.51 -17.26
N VAL A 85 -9.46 -2.37 -17.30
CA VAL A 85 -8.09 -2.05 -16.89
C VAL A 85 -7.32 -1.56 -18.11
N VAL A 86 -6.90 -0.30 -18.09
CA VAL A 86 -6.19 0.35 -19.21
C VAL A 86 -4.71 0.04 -19.17
N SER A 87 -4.11 0.11 -17.97
CA SER A 87 -2.68 -0.19 -17.79
C SER A 87 -2.41 -0.74 -16.40
N VAL A 88 -1.37 -1.56 -16.28
CA VAL A 88 -0.85 -2.06 -14.99
C VAL A 88 0.67 -1.93 -15.03
N MET A 89 1.22 -1.30 -14.01
CA MET A 89 2.65 -1.07 -13.87
C MET A 89 3.13 -1.59 -12.52
N ASP A 90 4.18 -2.40 -12.51
CA ASP A 90 4.96 -2.67 -11.31
C ASP A 90 5.93 -1.52 -11.07
N ILE A 91 5.80 -0.87 -9.92
CA ILE A 91 6.67 0.24 -9.54
C ILE A 91 7.63 -0.12 -8.41
N SER A 92 7.62 -1.36 -7.93
CA SER A 92 8.41 -1.84 -6.78
C SER A 92 9.92 -1.61 -6.95
N SER A 93 10.43 -1.83 -8.17
CA SER A 93 11.85 -1.67 -8.51
C SER A 93 12.22 -0.26 -8.99
N ARG A 94 11.24 0.63 -9.15
CA ARG A 94 11.46 1.99 -9.66
C ARG A 94 11.71 2.97 -8.51
N ASN A 95 12.29 4.12 -8.85
CA ASN A 95 12.36 5.23 -7.91
C ASN A 95 10.99 5.92 -7.85
N TYR A 96 10.25 5.72 -6.76
CA TYR A 96 8.91 6.27 -6.58
C TYR A 96 8.75 7.04 -5.28
N VAL A 97 7.72 7.83 -5.19
CA VAL A 97 7.22 8.46 -3.96
C VAL A 97 6.01 7.67 -3.51
N GLU A 98 6.00 7.27 -2.24
CA GLU A 98 4.81 6.70 -1.61
C GLU A 98 4.32 7.58 -0.46
N ARG A 99 3.02 7.58 -0.22
CA ARG A 99 2.40 8.19 0.94
C ARG A 99 1.23 7.37 1.41
N ASP A 100 1.08 7.31 2.72
CA ASP A 100 -0.07 6.80 3.43
C ASP A 100 -0.46 7.85 4.46
N LEU A 101 -1.75 8.08 4.66
CA LEU A 101 -2.29 8.95 5.70
C LEU A 101 -2.93 8.07 6.78
N MET A 102 -2.57 8.33 8.02
CA MET A 102 -3.11 7.65 9.18
C MET A 102 -3.73 8.65 10.15
N LEU A 103 -4.91 8.32 10.65
CA LEU A 103 -5.48 8.90 11.86
C LEU A 103 -5.41 7.86 12.96
N ILE A 104 -4.85 8.22 14.10
CA ILE A 104 -4.71 7.33 15.24
C ILE A 104 -5.18 8.01 16.51
N LYS A 105 -6.09 7.36 17.23
CA LYS A 105 -6.58 7.78 18.54
C LYS A 105 -5.83 7.04 19.63
N VAL A 106 -5.16 7.80 20.48
CA VAL A 106 -4.30 7.27 21.55
C VAL A 106 -4.86 7.71 22.90
N SER A 107 -4.81 6.82 23.87
CA SER A 107 -5.14 7.15 25.25
C SER A 107 -4.12 8.17 25.79
N ALA A 108 -4.59 9.34 26.17
CA ALA A 108 -3.76 10.47 26.58
C ALA A 108 -4.50 11.37 27.56
N PRO A 109 -4.73 10.91 28.81
CA PRO A 109 -5.29 11.78 29.85
C PRO A 109 -4.39 12.99 30.07
N ALA A 110 -4.97 14.07 30.61
CA ALA A 110 -4.22 15.30 30.89
C ALA A 110 -2.98 15.03 31.77
N GLY A 111 -1.85 15.62 31.43
CA GLY A 111 -0.57 15.44 32.12
C GLY A 111 0.50 14.79 31.25
N PRO A 112 1.45 14.03 31.83
CA PRO A 112 2.64 13.52 31.13
C PRO A 112 2.33 12.68 29.89
N ALA A 113 1.29 11.84 29.93
CA ALA A 113 0.91 11.00 28.79
C ALA A 113 0.56 11.83 27.56
N ARG A 114 -0.23 12.90 27.74
CA ARG A 114 -0.60 13.84 26.67
C ARG A 114 0.60 14.60 26.13
N SER A 115 1.50 15.03 27.00
CA SER A 115 2.73 15.73 26.58
C SER A 115 3.61 14.79 25.74
N ASN A 116 3.73 13.53 26.13
CA ASN A 116 4.50 12.54 25.39
C ASN A 116 3.90 12.28 23.98
N VAL A 117 2.57 12.09 23.88
CA VAL A 117 1.92 11.92 22.56
C VAL A 117 2.16 13.13 21.67
N LYS A 118 2.07 14.35 22.23
CA LYS A 118 2.31 15.58 21.47
C LYS A 118 3.77 15.67 20.98
N GLU A 119 4.74 15.37 21.83
CA GLU A 119 6.16 15.35 21.49
C GLU A 119 6.45 14.33 20.38
N LEU A 120 5.92 13.12 20.49
CA LEU A 120 6.03 12.09 19.44
C LEU A 120 5.40 12.55 18.13
N ALA A 121 4.22 13.19 18.18
CA ALA A 121 3.60 13.72 16.98
C ALA A 121 4.50 14.78 16.29
N GLU A 122 5.11 15.68 17.05
CA GLU A 122 6.03 16.71 16.53
C GLU A 122 7.30 16.08 15.91
N ILE A 123 7.94 15.11 16.58
CA ILE A 123 9.11 14.36 16.07
C ILE A 123 8.79 13.70 14.72
N PHE A 124 7.63 13.08 14.61
CA PHE A 124 7.18 12.42 13.38
C PHE A 124 6.54 13.39 12.37
N ARG A 125 6.59 14.71 12.61
CA ARG A 125 5.96 15.73 11.76
C ARG A 125 4.50 15.40 11.47
N GLY A 126 3.80 14.92 12.52
CA GLY A 126 2.37 14.72 12.53
C GLY A 126 1.66 15.93 13.09
N ARG A 127 0.35 15.89 13.11
CA ARG A 127 -0.50 16.96 13.68
C ARG A 127 -1.50 16.36 14.65
N VAL A 128 -1.68 17.01 15.79
CA VAL A 128 -2.82 16.76 16.65
C VAL A 128 -4.05 17.40 16.01
N VAL A 129 -5.07 16.59 15.71
CA VAL A 129 -6.29 17.07 15.02
C VAL A 129 -7.50 17.09 15.94
N ASP A 130 -7.46 16.34 17.07
CA ASP A 130 -8.49 16.38 18.10
C ASP A 130 -7.90 16.09 19.48
N VAL A 131 -8.48 16.72 20.51
CA VAL A 131 -8.09 16.53 21.91
C VAL A 131 -9.35 16.39 22.78
N ALA A 132 -9.52 15.22 23.38
CA ALA A 132 -10.56 14.92 24.36
C ALA A 132 -9.99 14.88 25.80
N ALA A 133 -10.83 14.60 26.79
CA ALA A 133 -10.41 14.56 28.19
C ALA A 133 -9.35 13.47 28.43
N ASP A 134 -9.49 12.31 27.80
CA ASP A 134 -8.72 11.09 28.02
C ASP A 134 -7.97 10.58 26.78
N SER A 135 -8.12 11.25 25.63
CA SER A 135 -7.55 10.81 24.35
C SER A 135 -7.13 11.96 23.46
N VAL A 136 -6.27 11.66 22.49
CA VAL A 136 -5.80 12.57 21.43
C VAL A 136 -5.84 11.84 20.11
N ILE A 137 -6.32 12.52 19.05
CA ILE A 137 -6.21 12.02 17.68
C ILE A 137 -5.04 12.73 16.98
N VAL A 138 -4.14 11.91 16.45
CA VAL A 138 -2.96 12.38 15.69
C VAL A 138 -3.12 11.96 14.24
N GLU A 139 -2.90 12.93 13.35
CA GLU A 139 -2.77 12.72 11.91
C GLU A 139 -1.29 12.59 11.54
N ILE A 140 -0.94 11.52 10.81
CA ILE A 140 0.41 11.33 10.29
C ILE A 140 0.33 10.93 8.82
N SER A 141 1.10 11.62 7.99
CA SER A 141 1.33 11.24 6.59
C SER A 141 2.81 10.95 6.36
N GLY A 142 3.09 9.91 5.59
CA GLY A 142 4.47 9.54 5.28
C GLY A 142 4.60 8.20 4.56
N THR A 143 5.85 7.70 4.59
CA THR A 143 6.16 6.33 4.17
C THR A 143 5.63 5.32 5.19
N GLU A 144 5.48 4.07 4.77
CA GLU A 144 5.06 2.99 5.67
C GLU A 144 5.96 2.91 6.92
N SER A 145 7.28 2.93 6.73
CA SER A 145 8.23 2.84 7.84
C SER A 145 8.05 3.95 8.88
N LYS A 146 7.72 5.15 8.43
CA LYS A 146 7.40 6.28 9.31
C LYS A 146 6.15 6.02 10.14
N ILE A 147 5.09 5.53 9.47
CA ILE A 147 3.79 5.25 10.11
C ILE A 147 3.92 4.10 11.12
N GLU A 148 4.54 2.98 10.73
CA GLU A 148 4.77 1.84 11.62
C GLU A 148 5.64 2.23 12.82
N GLY A 149 6.71 3.01 12.59
CA GLY A 149 7.55 3.51 13.70
C GLY A 149 6.78 4.36 14.71
N PHE A 150 5.82 5.18 14.27
CA PHE A 150 4.95 5.92 15.17
C PHE A 150 4.00 5.01 15.94
N ILE A 151 3.36 4.06 15.25
CA ILE A 151 2.45 3.08 15.86
C ILE A 151 3.15 2.33 16.98
N ASP A 152 4.37 1.86 16.75
CA ASP A 152 5.13 1.11 17.74
C ASP A 152 5.45 1.93 19.00
N LEU A 153 5.74 3.22 18.82
CA LEU A 153 6.03 4.12 19.95
C LEU A 153 4.79 4.48 20.77
N VAL A 154 3.63 4.61 20.15
CA VAL A 154 2.38 4.94 20.88
C VAL A 154 1.63 3.70 21.37
N ARG A 155 1.99 2.51 20.92
CA ARG A 155 1.37 1.24 21.33
C ARG A 155 1.34 1.05 22.84
N PRO A 156 2.43 1.32 23.61
CA PRO A 156 2.41 1.21 25.08
C PRO A 156 1.46 2.20 25.77
N LEU A 157 1.12 3.32 25.12
CA LEU A 157 0.21 4.32 25.66
C LEU A 157 -1.27 3.91 25.55
N GLY A 158 -1.56 2.92 24.70
CA GLY A 158 -2.91 2.41 24.44
C GLY A 158 -3.53 3.06 23.20
N ILE A 159 -3.56 2.31 22.09
CA ILE A 159 -4.24 2.69 20.86
C ILE A 159 -5.71 2.32 21.02
N GLN A 160 -6.61 3.31 20.90
CA GLN A 160 -8.06 3.10 20.95
C GLN A 160 -8.64 2.81 19.57
N GLU A 161 -8.15 3.53 18.55
CA GLU A 161 -8.64 3.40 17.17
C GLU A 161 -7.53 3.79 16.19
N LEU A 162 -7.50 3.16 15.02
CA LEU A 162 -6.56 3.46 13.95
C LEU A 162 -7.25 3.30 12.59
N VAL A 163 -7.13 4.33 11.74
CA VAL A 163 -7.67 4.35 10.38
C VAL A 163 -6.56 4.78 9.42
N ARG A 164 -6.48 4.15 8.25
CA ARG A 164 -5.50 4.46 7.19
C ARG A 164 -6.20 4.59 5.85
N THR A 165 -5.68 5.46 4.99
CA THR A 165 -6.17 5.60 3.61
C THR A 165 -5.72 4.45 2.71
N GLY A 166 -4.68 3.76 3.09
CA GLY A 166 -3.91 2.92 2.19
C GLY A 166 -2.84 3.72 1.44
N ARG A 167 -1.93 2.99 0.82
CA ARG A 167 -0.75 3.57 0.19
C ARG A 167 -1.05 4.03 -1.22
N ILE A 168 -0.74 5.30 -1.51
CA ILE A 168 -0.62 5.81 -2.87
C ILE A 168 0.85 5.88 -3.25
N ALA A 169 1.17 5.67 -4.53
CA ALA A 169 2.54 5.72 -5.02
C ALA A 169 2.61 6.27 -6.44
N MET A 170 3.67 7.01 -6.73
CA MET A 170 3.93 7.63 -8.03
C MET A 170 5.42 7.58 -8.36
N VAL A 171 5.76 7.17 -9.57
CA VAL A 171 7.15 7.12 -10.06
C VAL A 171 7.72 8.54 -10.14
N ARG A 172 9.00 8.72 -9.74
CA ARG A 172 9.71 10.01 -9.81
C ARG A 172 10.24 10.29 -11.21
N GLY A 173 10.30 11.58 -11.55
CA GLY A 173 10.90 12.06 -12.79
C GLY A 173 10.07 11.77 -14.03
N SER A 174 10.66 11.95 -15.21
CA SER A 174 10.03 11.77 -16.52
C SER A 174 9.89 10.30 -16.95
N GLY A 175 10.05 9.36 -16.04
CA GLY A 175 9.72 7.93 -16.25
C GLY A 175 8.21 7.73 -16.42
N SER A 176 7.60 8.62 -17.19
CA SER A 176 6.20 8.61 -17.55
C SER A 176 5.90 7.37 -18.39
N ASN A 177 4.96 6.58 -17.93
CA ASN A 177 3.97 5.84 -18.74
C ASN A 177 4.49 5.18 -20.06
N GLU A 178 5.74 4.75 -20.13
CA GLU A 178 6.08 3.73 -21.11
C GLU A 178 5.33 2.48 -20.70
N VAL A 179 4.10 2.40 -21.21
CA VAL A 179 3.34 1.18 -21.32
C VAL A 179 4.26 0.27 -22.16
N GLU A 180 4.93 -0.67 -21.51
CA GLU A 180 5.44 -1.85 -22.22
C GLU A 180 4.22 -2.56 -22.81
N ASN A 181 3.78 -2.07 -23.96
CA ASN A 181 2.91 -2.78 -24.88
C ASN A 181 3.76 -3.89 -25.50
N ASP A 182 3.91 -5.00 -24.78
CA ASP A 182 4.13 -6.28 -25.41
C ASP A 182 2.81 -6.65 -26.14
N ALA A 183 2.60 -5.98 -27.28
CA ALA A 183 1.66 -6.46 -28.29
C ALA A 183 2.19 -7.82 -28.75
N PRO A 184 1.38 -8.89 -28.72
CA PRO A 184 1.80 -10.14 -29.34
C PRO A 184 2.09 -9.87 -30.80
N ALA A 185 3.31 -10.19 -31.23
CA ALA A 185 3.69 -10.14 -32.64
C ALA A 185 2.63 -10.89 -33.46
N ALA A 186 1.90 -10.15 -34.27
CA ALA A 186 0.97 -10.72 -35.25
C ALA A 186 1.80 -11.65 -36.11
N ALA A 187 1.49 -12.94 -36.06
CA ALA A 187 2.02 -13.93 -36.96
C ALA A 187 1.61 -13.52 -38.38
N ALA A 188 2.59 -13.02 -39.14
CA ALA A 188 2.49 -12.94 -40.60
C ALA A 188 2.67 -14.38 -41.13
N GLY A 189 1.66 -14.89 -41.76
CA GLY A 189 1.62 -16.13 -42.50
C GLY A 189 0.48 -16.05 -43.49
#